data_9d5c902f354247708ac0f944664f0591
#
_entry.id   9d5c902f354247708ac0f944664f0591
#
_cell.length_a   1.000
_cell.length_b   1.000
_cell.length_c   1.000
_cell.angle_alpha   90.00
_cell.angle_beta   90.00
_cell.angle_gamma   90.00
#
_symmetry.space_group_name_H-M   'P 1'
#
loop_
_entity.id
_entity.type
_entity.pdbx_description
1 polymer ?
#
loop_
_entity_poly.entity_id
_entity_poly.type
_entity_poly.pdbx_seq_one_letter_code
_entity_poly.pdbx_strand_id
1 'polypeptide(L)'
;MKLSELLKDVEYELLQGSPDTEVNMVQNDSRKVTPGALFFCVTGAVFDGHKYAAEVAEKGAAVIVVEKDIDLQGNETVAVVKVKSTRYAMGVICSAFYGEPSKKLTVVGITGTKGKTTTTYMIKSMLEAAGHKTGLIGTIESIVGDKVTPASNTTPESIVMQKTLHEMVEAGLDSVVMEV
;
A
#
# COMPACT_ATOMS: atom_id res chain seq x y z
N MET A 1 -5.47 -10.77 9.59
CA MET A 1 -4.03 -10.72 9.93
C MET A 1 -3.86 -9.91 11.20
N LYS A 2 -3.02 -10.33 12.14
CA LYS A 2 -2.83 -9.60 13.41
C LYS A 2 -2.02 -8.32 13.20
N LEU A 3 -2.32 -7.28 13.99
CA LEU A 3 -1.59 -6.01 13.98
C LEU A 3 -0.09 -6.20 14.27
N SER A 4 0.26 -7.06 15.22
CA SER A 4 1.66 -7.38 15.54
C SER A 4 2.45 -7.95 14.36
N GLU A 5 1.82 -8.72 13.47
CA GLU A 5 2.46 -9.26 12.26
C GLU A 5 2.70 -8.16 11.23
N LEU A 6 1.77 -7.20 11.11
CA LEU A 6 1.86 -6.05 10.20
C LEU A 6 2.93 -5.05 10.62
N LEU A 7 3.16 -4.91 11.92
CA LEU A 7 4.10 -3.93 12.51
C LEU A 7 5.50 -4.47 12.78
N LYS A 8 5.77 -5.72 12.46
CA LYS A 8 7.02 -6.42 12.79
C LYS A 8 8.29 -5.65 12.34
N ASP A 9 8.23 -4.95 11.19
CA ASP A 9 9.35 -4.20 10.61
C ASP A 9 9.12 -2.67 10.66
N VAL A 10 8.23 -2.20 11.57
CA VAL A 10 7.90 -0.79 11.78
C VAL A 10 8.28 -0.38 13.20
N GLU A 11 8.97 0.74 13.36
CA GLU A 11 9.16 1.38 14.68
C GLU A 11 7.88 2.13 15.05
N TYR A 12 7.24 1.75 16.14
CA TYR A 12 5.95 2.31 16.54
C TYR A 12 5.77 2.41 18.06
N GLU A 13 4.79 3.20 18.46
CA GLU A 13 4.23 3.26 19.81
C GLU A 13 2.75 2.88 19.75
N LEU A 14 2.32 1.93 20.55
CA LEU A 14 0.91 1.58 20.68
C LEU A 14 0.27 2.48 21.74
N LEU A 15 -0.50 3.48 21.28
CA LEU A 15 -1.16 4.43 22.20
C LEU A 15 -2.44 3.85 22.82
N GLN A 16 -3.14 2.99 22.08
CA GLN A 16 -4.42 2.40 22.50
C GLN A 16 -4.62 1.05 21.80
N GLY A 17 -5.38 0.14 22.43
CA GLY A 17 -5.79 -1.14 21.86
C GLY A 17 -4.81 -2.28 22.10
N SER A 18 -4.85 -3.30 21.25
CA SER A 18 -4.06 -4.53 21.40
C SER A 18 -3.25 -4.86 20.15
N PRO A 19 -2.01 -5.39 20.30
CA PRO A 19 -1.23 -5.91 19.19
C PRO A 19 -1.86 -7.15 18.52
N ASP A 20 -2.83 -7.79 19.19
CA ASP A 20 -3.59 -8.91 18.65
C ASP A 20 -4.83 -8.49 17.82
N THR A 21 -5.08 -7.18 17.68
CA THR A 21 -6.18 -6.65 16.86
C THR A 21 -6.11 -7.21 15.44
N GLU A 22 -7.22 -7.77 14.94
CA GLU A 22 -7.28 -8.29 13.58
C GLU A 22 -7.57 -7.20 12.56
N VAL A 23 -6.85 -7.25 11.44
CA VAL A 23 -6.96 -6.35 10.30
C VAL A 23 -7.34 -7.15 9.07
N ASN A 24 -8.41 -6.72 8.38
CA ASN A 24 -8.91 -7.36 7.16
C ASN A 24 -8.75 -6.49 5.90
N MET A 25 -8.40 -5.22 6.06
CA MET A 25 -8.22 -4.25 4.97
C MET A 25 -7.20 -3.19 5.37
N VAL A 26 -6.49 -2.62 4.41
CA VAL A 26 -5.64 -1.43 4.57
C VAL A 26 -6.18 -0.29 3.70
N GLN A 27 -6.26 0.94 4.24
CA GLN A 27 -6.90 2.06 3.55
C GLN A 27 -6.35 3.42 4.01
N ASN A 28 -6.28 4.40 3.07
CA ASN A 28 -5.95 5.80 3.34
C ASN A 28 -7.04 6.78 2.85
N ASP A 29 -8.14 6.26 2.28
CA ASP A 29 -9.33 7.03 1.90
C ASP A 29 -10.45 6.75 2.91
N SER A 30 -10.80 7.76 3.74
CA SER A 30 -11.82 7.62 4.81
C SER A 30 -13.21 7.21 4.29
N ARG A 31 -13.50 7.49 3.01
CA ARG A 31 -14.77 7.12 2.36
C ARG A 31 -14.89 5.63 2.07
N LYS A 32 -13.74 4.93 2.00
CA LYS A 32 -13.66 3.50 1.66
C LYS A 32 -13.40 2.60 2.87
N VAL A 33 -13.32 3.19 4.07
CA VAL A 33 -13.14 2.44 5.31
C VAL A 33 -14.39 1.62 5.60
N THR A 34 -14.17 0.36 5.93
CA THR A 34 -15.17 -0.62 6.38
C THR A 34 -14.75 -1.24 7.71
N PRO A 35 -15.65 -1.90 8.45
CA PRO A 35 -15.30 -2.55 9.71
C PRO A 35 -14.11 -3.51 9.57
N GLY A 36 -13.17 -3.41 10.53
CA GLY A 36 -11.94 -4.20 10.53
C GLY A 36 -10.78 -3.60 9.72
N ALA A 37 -10.94 -2.42 9.12
CA ALA A 37 -9.88 -1.77 8.36
C ALA A 37 -8.78 -1.18 9.25
N LEU A 38 -7.54 -1.19 8.74
CA LEU A 38 -6.45 -0.36 9.21
C LEU A 38 -6.40 0.91 8.35
N PHE A 39 -6.55 2.07 8.99
CA PHE A 39 -6.56 3.36 8.32
C PHE A 39 -5.26 4.14 8.56
N PHE A 40 -4.66 4.65 7.49
CA PHE A 40 -3.47 5.51 7.57
C PHE A 40 -3.86 6.99 7.55
N CYS A 41 -3.56 7.71 8.63
CA CYS A 41 -3.68 9.17 8.69
C CYS A 41 -2.50 9.84 7.98
N VAL A 42 -2.52 9.89 6.65
CA VAL A 42 -1.44 10.49 5.88
C VAL A 42 -1.60 12.02 5.82
N THR A 43 -0.53 12.74 6.13
CA THR A 43 -0.45 14.18 5.93
C THR A 43 0.01 14.48 4.50
N GLY A 44 -0.87 15.08 3.71
CA GLY A 44 -0.60 15.56 2.36
C GLY A 44 -0.45 17.08 2.30
N ALA A 45 -0.15 17.63 1.12
CA ALA A 45 0.00 19.08 0.92
C ALA A 45 -1.30 19.86 1.17
N VAL A 46 -2.46 19.27 0.90
CA VAL A 46 -3.79 19.90 0.99
C VAL A 46 -4.67 19.24 2.06
N PHE A 47 -4.51 17.92 2.26
CA PHE A 47 -5.33 17.13 3.17
C PHE A 47 -4.50 16.54 4.30
N ASP A 48 -5.09 16.54 5.50
CA ASP A 48 -4.54 15.87 6.67
C ASP A 48 -5.51 14.76 7.10
N GLY A 49 -5.10 13.51 6.92
CA GLY A 49 -5.87 12.32 7.23
C GLY A 49 -6.25 12.20 8.72
N HIS A 50 -5.48 12.84 9.62
CA HIS A 50 -5.76 12.83 11.06
C HIS A 50 -7.11 13.47 11.41
N LYS A 51 -7.61 14.40 10.58
CA LYS A 51 -8.93 15.03 10.76
C LYS A 51 -10.10 14.05 10.63
N TYR A 52 -9.88 12.92 10.00
CA TYR A 52 -10.89 11.88 9.77
C TYR A 52 -10.80 10.73 10.76
N ALA A 53 -9.90 10.80 11.76
CA ALA A 53 -9.66 9.69 12.68
C ALA A 53 -10.92 9.29 13.47
N ALA A 54 -11.68 10.25 14.02
CA ALA A 54 -12.93 9.98 14.72
C ALA A 54 -13.99 9.38 13.77
N GLU A 55 -14.15 9.94 12.57
CA GLU A 55 -15.08 9.43 11.54
C GLU A 55 -14.79 7.96 11.16
N VAL A 56 -13.52 7.61 10.94
CA VAL A 56 -13.18 6.24 10.56
C VAL A 56 -13.27 5.27 11.73
N ALA A 57 -13.05 5.74 12.97
CA ALA A 57 -13.31 4.97 14.17
C ALA A 57 -14.81 4.62 14.31
N GLU A 58 -15.70 5.58 14.05
CA GLU A 58 -17.16 5.36 14.03
C GLU A 58 -17.58 4.38 12.91
N LYS A 59 -16.89 4.37 11.77
CA LYS A 59 -17.09 3.40 10.68
C LYS A 59 -16.61 2.00 11.01
N GLY A 60 -16.01 1.80 12.19
CA GLY A 60 -15.54 0.49 12.65
C GLY A 60 -14.11 0.16 12.17
N ALA A 61 -13.27 1.14 11.89
CA ALA A 61 -11.85 0.87 11.71
C ALA A 61 -11.31 0.11 12.92
N ALA A 62 -10.54 -0.94 12.70
CA ALA A 62 -9.91 -1.72 13.78
C ALA A 62 -8.63 -1.06 14.28
N VAL A 63 -7.91 -0.38 13.37
CA VAL A 63 -6.62 0.26 13.65
C VAL A 63 -6.53 1.60 12.94
N ILE A 64 -5.96 2.60 13.63
CA ILE A 64 -5.61 3.91 13.04
C ILE A 64 -4.12 4.15 13.23
N VAL A 65 -3.39 4.41 12.14
CA VAL A 65 -1.96 4.73 12.15
C VAL A 65 -1.77 6.24 12.00
N VAL A 66 -1.05 6.85 12.95
CA VAL A 66 -0.93 8.31 13.09
C VAL A 66 0.52 8.77 13.22
N GLU A 67 0.81 10.05 12.96
CA GLU A 67 2.10 10.70 13.24
C GLU A 67 2.04 11.59 14.49
N LYS A 68 0.85 11.97 14.93
CA LYS A 68 0.58 12.86 16.05
C LYS A 68 -0.62 12.37 16.84
N ASP A 69 -0.78 12.90 18.05
CA ASP A 69 -1.92 12.58 18.90
C ASP A 69 -3.23 13.02 18.24
N ILE A 70 -4.26 12.21 18.42
CA ILE A 70 -5.60 12.41 17.86
C ILE A 70 -6.65 12.33 18.97
N ASP A 71 -7.77 13.00 18.79
CA ASP A 71 -8.94 12.86 19.63
C ASP A 71 -9.96 11.94 18.93
N LEU A 72 -10.27 10.82 19.57
CA LEU A 72 -11.27 9.85 19.11
C LEU A 72 -12.64 10.02 19.75
N GLN A 73 -12.86 11.13 20.45
CA GLN A 73 -14.14 11.46 21.08
C GLN A 73 -14.67 10.34 22.02
N GLY A 74 -13.74 9.69 22.74
CA GLY A 74 -14.06 8.62 23.69
C GLY A 74 -14.22 7.22 23.08
N ASN A 75 -13.90 7.03 21.80
CA ASN A 75 -13.85 5.70 21.20
C ASN A 75 -12.61 4.94 21.70
N GLU A 76 -12.81 3.95 22.57
CA GLU A 76 -11.75 3.11 23.16
C GLU A 76 -11.59 1.76 22.45
N THR A 77 -12.40 1.46 21.43
CA THR A 77 -12.41 0.15 20.78
C THR A 77 -11.39 0.01 19.65
N VAL A 78 -10.99 1.12 19.04
CA VAL A 78 -10.01 1.16 17.93
C VAL A 78 -8.58 1.15 18.46
N ALA A 79 -7.69 0.37 17.85
CA ALA A 79 -6.28 0.44 18.17
C ALA A 79 -5.61 1.65 17.51
N VAL A 80 -4.77 2.38 18.24
CA VAL A 80 -4.05 3.56 17.73
C VAL A 80 -2.55 3.31 17.79
N VAL A 81 -1.91 3.40 16.62
CA VAL A 81 -0.48 3.18 16.42
C VAL A 81 0.18 4.48 15.97
N LYS A 82 1.11 4.98 16.78
CA LYS A 82 1.90 6.16 16.45
C LYS A 82 3.22 5.77 15.80
N VAL A 83 3.54 6.41 14.69
CA VAL A 83 4.75 6.17 13.89
C VAL A 83 5.43 7.51 13.56
N LYS A 84 6.72 7.47 13.21
CA LYS A 84 7.45 8.67 12.77
C LYS A 84 6.97 9.20 11.42
N SER A 85 6.58 8.30 10.50
CA SER A 85 6.07 8.63 9.18
C SER A 85 5.02 7.62 8.74
N THR A 86 3.78 8.08 8.58
CA THR A 86 2.68 7.23 8.08
C THR A 86 2.91 6.80 6.64
N ARG A 87 3.58 7.62 5.80
CA ARG A 87 3.92 7.23 4.43
C ARG A 87 4.91 6.07 4.39
N TYR A 88 5.95 6.12 5.22
CA TYR A 88 6.91 5.02 5.32
C TYR A 88 6.25 3.76 5.89
N ALA A 89 5.54 3.89 7.01
CA ALA A 89 4.84 2.80 7.65
C ALA A 89 3.81 2.14 6.71
N MET A 90 3.09 2.95 5.90
CA MET A 90 2.15 2.45 4.90
C MET A 90 2.83 1.54 3.88
N GLY A 91 4.05 1.88 3.42
CA GLY A 91 4.82 1.01 2.51
C GLY A 91 5.13 -0.34 3.12
N VAL A 92 5.64 -0.36 4.36
CA VAL A 92 6.03 -1.58 5.08
C VAL A 92 4.80 -2.42 5.47
N ILE A 93 3.79 -1.80 6.07
CA ILE A 93 2.55 -2.48 6.50
C ILE A 93 1.81 -3.08 5.30
N CYS A 94 1.68 -2.34 4.19
CA CYS A 94 1.03 -2.86 2.99
C CYS A 94 1.83 -4.00 2.36
N SER A 95 3.17 -3.93 2.38
CA SER A 95 4.00 -5.06 1.93
C SER A 95 3.72 -6.31 2.75
N ALA A 96 3.70 -6.21 4.07
CA ALA A 96 3.37 -7.33 4.98
C ALA A 96 1.94 -7.84 4.74
N PHE A 97 0.96 -6.92 4.66
CA PHE A 97 -0.45 -7.26 4.47
C PHE A 97 -0.72 -8.05 3.19
N TYR A 98 -0.03 -7.71 2.09
CA TYR A 98 -0.14 -8.39 0.80
C TYR A 98 0.86 -9.54 0.63
N GLY A 99 1.54 -9.98 1.71
CA GLY A 99 2.41 -11.15 1.71
C GLY A 99 3.76 -10.95 1.01
N GLU A 100 4.32 -9.75 1.12
CA GLU A 100 5.64 -9.33 0.62
C GLU A 100 5.85 -9.65 -0.87
N PRO A 101 4.94 -9.19 -1.77
CA PRO A 101 4.90 -9.63 -3.15
C PRO A 101 6.18 -9.28 -3.93
N SER A 102 6.87 -8.19 -3.59
CA SER A 102 8.14 -7.81 -4.22
C SER A 102 9.29 -8.80 -3.97
N LYS A 103 9.20 -9.64 -2.93
CA LYS A 103 10.16 -10.74 -2.69
C LYS A 103 9.93 -11.96 -3.58
N LYS A 104 8.76 -12.04 -4.21
CA LYS A 104 8.32 -13.14 -5.07
C LYS A 104 8.45 -12.83 -6.57
N LEU A 105 8.78 -11.58 -6.91
CA LEU A 105 8.93 -11.08 -8.27
C LEU A 105 10.33 -10.53 -8.49
N THR A 106 10.85 -10.65 -9.71
CA THR A 106 11.98 -9.84 -10.15
C THR A 106 11.47 -8.44 -10.47
N VAL A 107 11.82 -7.44 -9.63
CA VAL A 107 11.36 -6.07 -9.78
C VAL A 107 12.42 -5.23 -10.50
N VAL A 108 12.07 -4.65 -11.65
CA VAL A 108 12.91 -3.74 -12.42
C VAL A 108 12.33 -2.33 -12.34
N GLY A 109 12.99 -1.42 -11.63
CA GLY A 109 12.59 -0.01 -11.52
C GLY A 109 13.31 0.88 -12.50
N ILE A 110 12.57 1.72 -13.23
CA ILE A 110 13.10 2.68 -14.21
C ILE A 110 12.85 4.09 -13.71
N THR A 111 13.93 4.82 -13.43
CA THR A 111 13.87 6.24 -13.07
C THR A 111 14.54 7.11 -14.13
N GLY A 112 14.23 8.38 -14.15
CA GLY A 112 14.81 9.35 -15.09
C GLY A 112 13.84 10.49 -15.44
N THR A 113 14.37 11.54 -16.06
CA THR A 113 13.57 12.72 -16.44
C THR A 113 12.72 12.48 -17.69
N LYS A 114 13.18 11.64 -18.62
CA LYS A 114 12.51 11.29 -19.89
C LYS A 114 12.78 9.83 -20.25
N GLY A 115 11.91 9.26 -21.09
CA GLY A 115 12.07 7.93 -21.65
C GLY A 115 11.67 6.77 -20.72
N LYS A 116 11.22 7.02 -19.49
CA LYS A 116 10.81 5.97 -18.55
C LYS A 116 9.79 5.02 -19.19
N THR A 117 8.68 5.55 -19.66
CA THR A 117 7.59 4.77 -20.26
C THR A 117 8.07 3.91 -21.44
N THR A 118 8.81 4.50 -22.39
CA THR A 118 9.34 3.74 -23.52
C THR A 118 10.27 2.62 -23.04
N THR A 119 11.16 2.92 -22.09
CA THR A 119 12.12 1.94 -21.57
C THR A 119 11.42 0.80 -20.82
N THR A 120 10.37 1.09 -20.05
CA THR A 120 9.62 0.03 -19.35
C THR A 120 8.95 -0.95 -20.32
N TYR A 121 8.35 -0.46 -21.40
CA TYR A 121 7.76 -1.33 -22.43
C TYR A 121 8.82 -2.14 -23.19
N MET A 122 9.98 -1.54 -23.50
CA MET A 122 11.09 -2.25 -24.15
C MET A 122 11.62 -3.38 -23.27
N ILE A 123 11.88 -3.12 -21.99
CA ILE A 123 12.37 -4.13 -21.04
C ILE A 123 11.33 -5.23 -20.85
N LYS A 124 10.04 -4.87 -20.69
CA LYS A 124 8.96 -5.85 -20.61
C LYS A 124 8.99 -6.79 -21.82
N SER A 125 9.03 -6.24 -23.04
CA SER A 125 9.09 -7.04 -24.28
C SER A 125 10.32 -7.95 -24.35
N MET A 126 11.49 -7.48 -23.87
CA MET A 126 12.71 -8.29 -23.81
C MET A 126 12.58 -9.45 -22.82
N LEU A 127 12.02 -9.21 -21.64
CA LEU A 127 11.78 -10.24 -20.63
C LEU A 127 10.79 -11.29 -21.13
N GLU A 128 9.70 -10.86 -21.76
CA GLU A 128 8.71 -11.77 -22.37
C GLU A 128 9.31 -12.60 -23.51
N ALA A 129 10.15 -11.99 -24.36
CA ALA A 129 10.88 -12.72 -25.39
C ALA A 129 11.88 -13.75 -24.82
N ALA A 130 12.38 -13.52 -23.61
CA ALA A 130 13.22 -14.45 -22.87
C ALA A 130 12.41 -15.53 -22.11
N GLY A 131 11.09 -15.52 -22.20
CA GLY A 131 10.20 -16.51 -21.58
C GLY A 131 9.66 -16.14 -20.18
N HIS A 132 9.90 -14.93 -19.71
CA HIS A 132 9.36 -14.45 -18.44
C HIS A 132 7.90 -13.98 -18.59
N LYS A 133 7.11 -14.18 -17.52
CA LYS A 133 5.77 -13.62 -17.41
C LYS A 133 5.85 -12.28 -16.71
N THR A 134 5.85 -11.19 -17.47
CA THR A 134 6.21 -9.85 -17.00
C THR A 134 5.01 -8.93 -16.88
N GLY A 135 4.79 -8.37 -15.68
CA GLY A 135 3.86 -7.27 -15.43
C GLY A 135 4.45 -5.90 -15.75
N LEU A 136 3.61 -4.87 -15.78
CA LEU A 136 4.03 -3.48 -15.98
C LEU A 136 3.26 -2.56 -15.03
N ILE A 137 3.95 -1.58 -14.45
CA ILE A 137 3.36 -0.46 -13.72
C ILE A 137 3.96 0.83 -14.29
N GLY A 138 3.15 1.66 -14.93
CA GLY A 138 3.65 2.86 -15.59
C GLY A 138 2.66 4.01 -15.66
N THR A 139 3.06 5.08 -16.33
CA THR A 139 2.27 6.31 -16.47
C THR A 139 0.97 6.10 -17.25
N ILE A 140 0.96 5.20 -18.22
CA ILE A 140 -0.20 4.96 -19.09
C ILE A 140 -1.16 3.96 -18.43
N GLU A 141 -0.61 2.85 -17.95
CA GLU A 141 -1.39 1.71 -17.48
C GLU A 141 -0.59 0.81 -16.55
N SER A 142 -1.30 -0.08 -15.86
CA SER A 142 -0.74 -1.26 -15.20
C SER A 142 -1.23 -2.52 -15.91
N ILE A 143 -0.33 -3.47 -16.17
CA ILE A 143 -0.61 -4.74 -16.85
C ILE A 143 -0.33 -5.90 -15.91
N VAL A 144 -1.35 -6.71 -15.63
CA VAL A 144 -1.28 -7.91 -14.80
C VAL A 144 -1.83 -9.09 -15.61
N GLY A 145 -0.95 -9.88 -16.23
CA GLY A 145 -1.37 -10.89 -17.22
C GLY A 145 -2.14 -10.23 -18.36
N ASP A 146 -3.37 -10.68 -18.60
CA ASP A 146 -4.25 -10.12 -19.65
C ASP A 146 -5.05 -8.88 -19.18
N LYS A 147 -5.00 -8.56 -17.89
CA LYS A 147 -5.72 -7.42 -17.32
C LYS A 147 -4.92 -6.14 -17.50
N VAL A 148 -5.47 -5.19 -18.23
CA VAL A 148 -4.93 -3.83 -18.43
C VAL A 148 -5.81 -2.84 -17.67
N THR A 149 -5.20 -2.02 -16.83
CA THR A 149 -5.89 -0.99 -16.02
C THR A 149 -5.24 0.36 -16.27
N PRO A 150 -5.98 1.40 -16.70
CA PRO A 150 -5.44 2.74 -16.88
C PRO A 150 -4.81 3.26 -15.57
N ALA A 151 -3.64 3.88 -15.67
CA ALA A 151 -2.96 4.45 -14.53
C ALA A 151 -3.60 5.78 -14.10
N SER A 152 -3.67 6.03 -12.80
CA SER A 152 -4.01 7.34 -12.24
C SER A 152 -2.76 8.21 -11.97
N ASN A 153 -1.64 7.57 -11.71
CA ASN A 153 -0.33 8.18 -11.42
C ASN A 153 0.77 7.33 -12.04
N THR A 154 1.91 7.97 -12.37
CA THR A 154 3.11 7.28 -12.87
C THR A 154 3.58 6.20 -11.88
N THR A 155 3.71 6.58 -10.61
CA THR A 155 4.01 5.68 -9.50
C THR A 155 2.82 5.67 -8.56
N PRO A 156 2.12 4.53 -8.41
CA PRO A 156 0.98 4.42 -7.49
C PRO A 156 1.40 4.61 -6.02
N GLU A 157 0.45 5.02 -5.16
CA GLU A 157 0.67 4.99 -3.73
C GLU A 157 0.86 3.55 -3.21
N SER A 158 1.51 3.41 -2.04
CA SER A 158 1.94 2.12 -1.49
C SER A 158 0.83 1.07 -1.41
N ILE A 159 -0.40 1.46 -1.07
CA ILE A 159 -1.55 0.52 -1.02
C ILE A 159 -1.83 -0.08 -2.40
N VAL A 160 -1.94 0.78 -3.41
CA VAL A 160 -2.22 0.35 -4.79
C VAL A 160 -1.05 -0.44 -5.35
N MET A 161 0.18 0.03 -5.09
CA MET A 161 1.42 -0.63 -5.51
C MET A 161 1.49 -2.07 -4.99
N GLN A 162 1.40 -2.26 -3.68
CA GLN A 162 1.53 -3.58 -3.07
C GLN A 162 0.39 -4.52 -3.47
N LYS A 163 -0.83 -3.98 -3.60
CA LYS A 163 -1.97 -4.73 -4.12
C LYS A 163 -1.73 -5.20 -5.55
N THR A 164 -1.24 -4.32 -6.43
CA THR A 164 -0.96 -4.67 -7.83
C THR A 164 0.14 -5.72 -7.94
N LEU A 165 1.22 -5.60 -7.14
CA LEU A 165 2.27 -6.61 -7.09
C LEU A 165 1.74 -7.96 -6.57
N HIS A 166 0.85 -7.94 -5.59
CA HIS A 166 0.17 -9.15 -5.11
C HIS A 166 -0.69 -9.79 -6.19
N GLU A 167 -1.51 -9.00 -6.92
CA GLU A 167 -2.29 -9.49 -8.06
C GLU A 167 -1.39 -10.11 -9.15
N MET A 168 -0.18 -9.57 -9.39
CA MET A 168 0.79 -10.15 -10.31
C MET A 168 1.27 -11.53 -9.83
N VAL A 169 1.61 -11.67 -8.55
CA VAL A 169 2.01 -12.96 -7.96
C VAL A 169 0.89 -14.00 -8.09
N GLU A 170 -0.34 -13.62 -7.75
CA GLU A 170 -1.52 -14.50 -7.85
C GLU A 170 -1.83 -14.90 -9.31
N ALA A 171 -1.54 -14.02 -10.27
CA ALA A 171 -1.64 -14.32 -11.70
C ALA A 171 -0.48 -15.18 -12.24
N GLY A 172 0.48 -15.55 -11.38
CA GLY A 172 1.62 -16.39 -11.74
C GLY A 172 2.67 -15.67 -12.61
N LEU A 173 2.80 -14.35 -12.49
CA LEU A 173 3.91 -13.59 -13.06
C LEU A 173 5.16 -13.80 -12.21
N ASP A 174 6.33 -13.73 -12.86
CA ASP A 174 7.65 -13.88 -12.22
C ASP A 174 8.47 -12.57 -12.19
N SER A 175 8.03 -11.58 -12.94
CA SER A 175 8.72 -10.30 -13.06
C SER A 175 7.76 -9.12 -13.24
N VAL A 176 8.24 -7.93 -12.90
CA VAL A 176 7.53 -6.66 -13.14
C VAL A 176 8.52 -5.57 -13.52
N VAL A 177 8.17 -4.75 -14.52
CA VAL A 177 8.90 -3.53 -14.87
C VAL A 177 8.05 -2.34 -14.46
N MET A 178 8.63 -1.37 -13.74
CA MET A 178 7.87 -0.24 -13.23
C MET A 178 8.60 1.10 -13.40
N GLU A 179 7.82 2.14 -13.62
CA GLU A 179 8.31 3.53 -13.56
C GLU A 179 8.37 4.02 -12.11
N VAL A 180 9.51 4.68 -11.77
CA VAL A 180 9.80 5.22 -10.43
C VAL A 180 10.07 6.72 -10.51
#